data_11d27a55080901215d038af7c72d4254
#
_entry.id   11d27a55080901215d038af7c72d4254
#
_cell.length_a   1.000
_cell.length_b   1.000
_cell.length_c   1.000
_cell.angle_alpha   90.00
_cell.angle_beta   90.00
_cell.angle_gamma   90.00
#
_symmetry.space_group_name_H-M   'P 1'
#
loop_
_entity.id
_entity.type
_entity.pdbx_description
1 polymer ?
#
loop_
_entity_poly.entity_id
_entity_poly.type
_entity_poly.pdbx_seq_one_letter_code
_entity_poly.pdbx_strand_id
1 'polypeptide(L)'
;MNKARKMYLIISIAIGGAIGATSRYIISTAIQNLSSNAFPYGMLACNVLGSLILGMLYDSLAKAGIFTDNIKAFIQIGILGSFTTFSAFSLEAFLMFEKGDHITAIVFILLSVLLSISGLVLGLNVLRLVF
;
A
#
# COMPACT_ATOMS: atom_id res chain seq x y z
N MET A 1 10.12 11.04 -24.63
CA MET A 1 10.23 11.73 -23.32
C MET A 1 11.64 12.29 -23.18
N ASN A 2 11.78 13.61 -22.95
CA ASN A 2 13.08 14.28 -22.81
C ASN A 2 13.82 13.73 -21.57
N LYS A 3 15.15 13.64 -21.61
CA LYS A 3 16.02 13.12 -20.55
C LYS A 3 15.78 13.82 -19.19
N ALA A 4 15.58 15.14 -19.21
CA ALA A 4 15.26 15.93 -18.00
C ALA A 4 13.92 15.50 -17.38
N ARG A 5 12.86 15.33 -18.19
CA ARG A 5 11.53 14.88 -17.70
C ARG A 5 11.60 13.50 -17.06
N LYS A 6 12.38 12.58 -17.63
CA LYS A 6 12.61 11.26 -17.05
C LYS A 6 13.30 11.34 -15.69
N MET A 7 14.27 12.23 -15.57
CA MET A 7 15.00 12.44 -14.30
C MET A 7 14.08 12.98 -13.19
N TYR A 8 13.26 13.99 -13.49
CA TYR A 8 12.30 14.53 -12.51
C TYR A 8 11.28 13.47 -12.05
N LEU A 9 10.83 12.61 -12.94
CA LEU A 9 9.90 11.52 -12.62
C LEU A 9 10.55 10.51 -11.68
N ILE A 10 11.80 10.11 -11.91
CA ILE A 10 12.55 9.20 -11.03
C ILE A 10 12.76 9.83 -9.64
N ILE A 11 13.12 11.11 -9.58
CA ILE A 11 13.30 11.84 -8.31
C ILE A 11 11.97 11.89 -7.54
N SER A 12 10.85 12.18 -8.21
CA SER A 12 9.53 12.20 -7.60
C SER A 12 9.19 10.84 -6.98
N ILE A 13 9.43 9.75 -7.71
CA ILE A 13 9.22 8.38 -7.21
C ILE A 13 10.13 8.09 -6.00
N ALA A 14 11.40 8.48 -6.06
CA ALA A 14 12.36 8.23 -4.98
C ALA A 14 11.95 8.95 -3.68
N ILE A 15 11.56 10.22 -3.77
CA ILE A 15 11.09 11.00 -2.61
C ILE A 15 9.78 10.39 -2.06
N GLY A 16 8.82 10.11 -2.93
CA GLY A 16 7.57 9.45 -2.55
C GLY A 16 7.81 8.08 -1.91
N GLY A 17 8.76 7.32 -2.44
CA GLY A 17 9.16 6.01 -1.92
C GLY A 17 9.75 6.08 -0.52
N ALA A 18 10.61 7.06 -0.26
CA ALA A 18 11.15 7.30 1.08
C ALA A 18 10.04 7.61 2.08
N ILE A 19 9.09 8.48 1.72
CA ILE A 19 7.94 8.84 2.55
C ILE A 19 7.05 7.61 2.78
N GLY A 20 6.68 6.89 1.72
CA GLY A 20 5.79 5.73 1.81
C GLY A 20 6.37 4.60 2.67
N ALA A 21 7.63 4.23 2.46
CA ALA A 21 8.30 3.19 3.22
C ALA A 21 8.47 3.57 4.70
N THR A 22 8.84 4.82 4.99
CA THR A 22 8.97 5.32 6.36
C THR A 22 7.62 5.36 7.07
N SER A 23 6.57 5.85 6.40
CA SER A 23 5.21 5.86 6.94
C SER A 23 4.70 4.44 7.24
N ARG A 24 4.95 3.49 6.34
CA ARG A 24 4.63 2.08 6.56
C ARG A 24 5.32 1.54 7.81
N TYR A 25 6.61 1.79 7.98
CA TYR A 25 7.36 1.34 9.16
C TYR A 25 6.75 1.89 10.45
N ILE A 26 6.52 3.20 10.51
CA ILE A 26 5.98 3.87 11.70
C ILE A 26 4.57 3.35 12.01
N ILE A 27 3.67 3.33 11.02
CA ILE A 27 2.27 2.95 11.23
C ILE A 27 2.14 1.46 11.53
N SER A 28 2.84 0.60 10.78
CA SER A 28 2.78 -0.85 11.04
C SER A 28 3.33 -1.21 12.42
N THR A 29 4.42 -0.57 12.84
CA THR A 29 4.99 -0.78 14.17
C THR A 29 4.06 -0.26 15.27
N ALA A 30 3.48 0.92 15.11
CA ALA A 30 2.54 1.48 16.06
C ALA A 30 1.30 0.58 16.24
N ILE A 31 0.71 0.08 15.15
CA ILE A 31 -0.43 -0.83 15.20
C ILE A 31 -0.02 -2.17 15.82
N GLN A 32 1.15 -2.71 15.45
CA GLN A 32 1.62 -3.99 15.97
C GLN A 32 1.83 -3.93 17.49
N ASN A 33 2.34 -2.82 18.00
CA ASN A 33 2.56 -2.62 19.44
C ASN A 33 1.27 -2.53 20.27
N LEU A 34 0.12 -2.29 19.63
CA LEU A 34 -1.19 -2.34 20.31
C LEU A 34 -1.70 -3.78 20.49
N SER A 35 -1.10 -4.75 19.80
CA SER A 35 -1.48 -6.16 19.88
C SER A 35 -0.48 -6.95 20.70
N SER A 36 -1.01 -7.82 21.57
CA SER A 36 -0.19 -8.75 22.40
C SER A 36 0.10 -10.07 21.68
N ASN A 37 -0.46 -10.31 20.50
CA ASN A 37 -0.29 -11.56 19.76
C ASN A 37 0.64 -11.40 18.54
N ALA A 38 1.08 -12.53 17.99
CA ALA A 38 2.03 -12.59 16.87
C ALA A 38 1.40 -12.36 15.49
N PHE A 39 0.08 -12.10 15.40
CA PHE A 39 -0.57 -11.84 14.11
C PHE A 39 -0.13 -10.46 13.56
N PRO A 40 0.29 -10.33 12.28
CA PRO A 40 0.86 -9.10 11.74
C PRO A 40 -0.20 -8.05 11.33
N TYR A 41 -0.93 -7.54 12.32
CA TYR A 41 -1.98 -6.52 12.12
C TYR A 41 -1.47 -5.25 11.48
N GLY A 42 -0.26 -4.82 11.84
CA GLY A 42 0.33 -3.59 11.30
C GLY A 42 0.52 -3.66 9.79
N MET A 43 1.02 -4.80 9.32
CA MET A 43 1.22 -5.02 7.87
C MET A 43 -0.10 -5.16 7.13
N LEU A 44 -1.04 -5.94 7.69
CA LEU A 44 -2.38 -6.07 7.15
C LEU A 44 -3.05 -4.70 6.99
N ALA A 45 -3.01 -3.88 8.03
CA ALA A 45 -3.59 -2.53 8.02
C ALA A 45 -2.95 -1.63 6.94
N CYS A 46 -1.62 -1.62 6.82
CA CYS A 46 -0.94 -0.81 5.79
C CYS A 46 -1.34 -1.23 4.37
N ASN A 47 -1.44 -2.53 4.10
CA ASN A 47 -1.84 -3.02 2.78
C ASN A 47 -3.31 -2.70 2.47
N VAL A 48 -4.22 -2.88 3.42
CA VAL A 48 -5.65 -2.57 3.25
C VAL A 48 -5.88 -1.06 3.10
N LEU A 49 -5.30 -0.24 3.99
CA LEU A 49 -5.42 1.21 3.94
C LEU A 49 -4.79 1.79 2.68
N GLY A 50 -3.60 1.33 2.31
CA GLY A 50 -2.94 1.78 1.08
C GLY A 50 -3.74 1.44 -0.16
N SER A 51 -4.36 0.25 -0.21
CA SER A 51 -5.25 -0.16 -1.31
C SER A 51 -6.52 0.68 -1.37
N LEU A 52 -7.15 0.96 -0.22
CA LEU A 52 -8.32 1.83 -0.13
C LEU A 52 -8.02 3.24 -0.63
N ILE A 53 -6.92 3.84 -0.17
CA ILE A 53 -6.49 5.18 -0.58
C ILE A 53 -6.16 5.20 -2.08
N LEU A 54 -5.48 4.16 -2.59
CA LEU A 54 -5.19 4.05 -4.02
C LEU A 54 -6.49 4.00 -4.83
N GLY A 55 -7.47 3.22 -4.39
CA GLY A 55 -8.79 3.14 -5.02
C GLY A 55 -9.48 4.51 -5.06
N MET A 56 -9.51 5.23 -3.94
CA MET A 56 -10.10 6.59 -3.90
C MET A 56 -9.40 7.57 -4.85
N LEU A 57 -8.08 7.51 -4.97
CA LEU A 57 -7.32 8.46 -5.78
C LEU A 57 -7.23 8.04 -7.26
N TYR A 58 -7.52 6.78 -7.60
CA TYR A 58 -7.27 6.22 -8.93
C TYR A 58 -7.94 7.02 -10.05
N ASP A 59 -9.25 7.24 -9.98
CA ASP A 59 -9.97 7.97 -11.01
C ASP A 59 -9.55 9.44 -11.09
N SER A 60 -9.27 10.08 -9.96
CA SER A 60 -8.76 11.46 -9.92
C SER A 60 -7.37 11.57 -10.52
N LEU A 61 -6.49 10.62 -10.24
CA LEU A 61 -5.15 10.57 -10.81
C LEU A 61 -5.16 10.17 -12.29
N ALA A 62 -6.15 9.37 -12.73
CA ALA A 62 -6.30 8.95 -14.12
C ALA A 62 -6.83 10.08 -15.02
N LYS A 63 -7.66 10.99 -14.50
CA LYS A 63 -8.25 12.09 -15.30
C LYS A 63 -7.16 13.00 -15.86
N ALA A 64 -7.23 13.24 -17.17
CA ALA A 64 -6.27 14.10 -17.85
C ALA A 64 -6.35 15.56 -17.36
N GLY A 65 -5.19 16.17 -17.13
CA GLY A 65 -5.08 17.60 -16.81
C GLY A 65 -5.25 17.99 -15.35
N ILE A 66 -5.69 17.08 -14.45
CA ILE A 66 -5.81 17.38 -13.02
C ILE A 66 -4.43 17.31 -12.34
N PHE A 67 -3.67 16.26 -12.64
CA PHE A 67 -2.34 16.06 -12.05
C PHE A 67 -1.28 15.85 -13.14
N THR A 68 -0.08 16.39 -12.89
CA THR A 68 1.09 16.13 -13.73
C THR A 68 1.57 14.68 -13.57
N ASP A 69 2.30 14.16 -14.57
CA ASP A 69 2.85 12.80 -14.49
C ASP A 69 3.78 12.61 -13.29
N ASN A 70 4.51 13.67 -12.90
CA ASN A 70 5.37 13.63 -11.72
C ASN A 70 4.57 13.46 -10.41
N ILE A 71 3.43 14.15 -10.28
CA ILE A 71 2.55 14.03 -9.11
C ILE A 71 1.91 12.65 -9.08
N LYS A 72 1.45 12.13 -10.23
CA LYS A 72 0.92 10.77 -10.33
C LYS A 72 1.95 9.73 -9.90
N ALA A 73 3.16 9.82 -10.43
CA ALA A 73 4.25 8.92 -10.10
C ALA A 73 4.68 9.03 -8.62
N PHE A 74 4.73 10.25 -8.08
CA PHE A 74 5.02 10.51 -6.67
C PHE A 74 4.00 9.81 -5.75
N ILE A 75 2.70 9.96 -6.03
CA ILE A 75 1.64 9.41 -5.18
C ILE A 75 1.49 7.90 -5.39
N GLN A 76 1.26 7.45 -6.64
CA GLN A 76 0.91 6.06 -6.90
C GLN A 76 2.10 5.11 -6.73
N ILE A 77 3.23 5.44 -7.37
CA ILE A 77 4.40 4.56 -7.38
C ILE A 77 5.25 4.83 -6.15
N GLY A 78 5.51 6.11 -5.85
CA GLY A 78 6.33 6.51 -4.72
C GLY A 78 5.65 6.19 -3.40
N ILE A 79 4.67 6.99 -3.00
CA ILE A 79 4.06 6.87 -1.67
C ILE A 79 3.31 5.56 -1.51
N LEU A 80 2.26 5.33 -2.29
CA LEU A 80 1.36 4.19 -2.08
C LEU A 80 2.01 2.85 -2.45
N GLY A 81 2.84 2.82 -3.51
CA GLY A 81 3.58 1.63 -3.89
C GLY A 81 4.63 1.20 -2.87
N SER A 82 5.21 2.13 -2.11
CA SER A 82 6.16 1.83 -1.03
C SER A 82 5.50 1.68 0.34
N PHE A 83 4.33 2.27 0.54
CA PHE A 83 3.52 2.10 1.75
C PHE A 83 2.92 0.69 1.83
N THR A 84 2.43 0.14 0.72
CA THR A 84 2.00 -1.25 0.60
C THR A 84 3.20 -2.16 0.33
N THR A 85 3.10 -3.45 0.68
CA THR A 85 4.20 -4.38 0.46
C THR A 85 3.73 -5.81 0.27
N PHE A 86 4.22 -6.45 -0.78
CA PHE A 86 4.02 -7.88 -1.01
C PHE A 86 5.19 -8.71 -0.45
N SER A 87 6.41 -8.20 -0.52
CA SER A 87 7.60 -8.93 -0.07
C SER A 87 7.63 -9.17 1.43
N ALA A 88 7.34 -8.13 2.22
CA ALA A 88 7.26 -8.29 3.67
C ALA A 88 6.06 -9.15 4.09
N PHE A 89 4.90 -9.04 3.41
CA PHE A 89 3.76 -9.94 3.58
C PHE A 89 4.15 -11.41 3.33
N SER A 90 4.88 -11.69 2.24
CA SER A 90 5.33 -13.05 1.92
C SER A 90 6.28 -13.61 2.97
N LEU A 91 7.20 -12.77 3.48
CA LEU A 91 8.13 -13.16 4.54
C LEU A 91 7.38 -13.50 5.84
N GLU A 92 6.45 -12.67 6.28
CA GLU A 92 5.65 -12.93 7.49
C GLU A 92 4.85 -14.22 7.37
N ALA A 93 4.18 -14.44 6.25
CA ALA A 93 3.45 -15.69 6.01
C ALA A 93 4.37 -16.91 6.07
N PHE A 94 5.55 -16.82 5.45
CA PHE A 94 6.53 -17.90 5.46
C PHE A 94 7.04 -18.20 6.88
N LEU A 95 7.39 -17.17 7.65
CA LEU A 95 7.84 -17.33 9.04
C LEU A 95 6.78 -17.96 9.96
N MET A 96 5.50 -17.70 9.70
CA MET A 96 4.41 -18.39 10.42
C MET A 96 4.37 -19.88 10.07
N PHE A 97 4.55 -20.25 8.78
CA PHE A 97 4.65 -21.66 8.38
C PHE A 97 5.85 -22.35 9.02
N GLU A 98 7.01 -21.71 9.07
CA GLU A 98 8.21 -22.28 9.73
C GLU A 98 7.99 -22.52 11.24
N LYS A 99 7.23 -21.65 11.91
CA LYS A 99 6.86 -21.80 13.32
C LYS A 99 5.79 -22.87 13.55
N GLY A 100 5.24 -23.49 12.50
CA GLY A 100 4.16 -24.47 12.59
C GLY A 100 2.76 -23.87 12.77
N ASP A 101 2.63 -22.54 12.72
CA ASP A 101 1.33 -21.84 12.86
C ASP A 101 0.65 -21.71 11.48
N HIS A 102 0.34 -22.85 10.89
CA HIS A 102 -0.19 -22.94 9.52
C HIS A 102 -1.56 -22.27 9.38
N ILE A 103 -2.43 -22.38 10.40
CA ILE A 103 -3.78 -21.80 10.36
C ILE A 103 -3.70 -20.29 10.35
N THR A 104 -2.92 -19.69 11.24
CA THR A 104 -2.72 -18.24 11.29
C THR A 104 -2.08 -17.72 10.00
N ALA A 105 -1.13 -18.45 9.41
CA ALA A 105 -0.54 -18.10 8.13
C ALA A 105 -1.58 -18.06 7.00
N ILE A 106 -2.42 -19.09 6.89
CA ILE A 106 -3.49 -19.14 5.87
C ILE A 106 -4.51 -18.02 6.09
N VAL A 107 -4.94 -17.78 7.32
CA VAL A 107 -5.86 -16.68 7.65
C VAL A 107 -5.25 -15.32 7.29
N PHE A 108 -3.99 -15.09 7.63
CA PHE A 108 -3.29 -13.86 7.28
C PHE A 108 -3.21 -13.65 5.77
N ILE A 109 -2.88 -14.68 5.00
CA ILE A 109 -2.82 -14.63 3.54
C ILE A 109 -4.21 -14.27 2.96
N LEU A 110 -5.24 -14.98 3.36
CA LEU A 110 -6.59 -14.77 2.86
C LEU A 110 -7.11 -13.36 3.21
N LEU A 111 -6.96 -12.95 4.48
CA LEU A 111 -7.39 -11.61 4.91
C LEU A 111 -6.62 -10.51 4.18
N SER A 112 -5.30 -10.64 4.02
CA SER A 112 -4.49 -9.63 3.33
C SER A 112 -4.91 -9.44 1.88
N VAL A 113 -5.13 -10.53 1.15
CA VAL A 113 -5.54 -10.47 -0.27
C VAL A 113 -6.98 -9.96 -0.39
N LEU A 114 -7.92 -10.59 0.32
CA LEU A 114 -9.35 -10.26 0.18
C LEU A 114 -9.65 -8.84 0.65
N LEU A 115 -9.13 -8.42 1.81
CA LEU A 115 -9.39 -7.10 2.35
C LEU A 115 -8.70 -6.00 1.54
N SER A 116 -7.49 -6.25 1.01
CA SER A 116 -6.81 -5.25 0.16
C SER A 116 -7.55 -5.05 -1.17
N ILE A 117 -7.99 -6.12 -1.83
CA ILE A 117 -8.78 -6.01 -3.06
C ILE A 117 -10.13 -5.36 -2.78
N SER A 118 -10.82 -5.77 -1.71
CA SER A 118 -12.08 -5.16 -1.31
C SER A 118 -11.92 -3.68 -0.97
N GLY A 119 -10.86 -3.32 -0.25
CA GLY A 119 -10.52 -1.94 0.07
C GLY A 119 -10.31 -1.10 -1.19
N LEU A 120 -9.58 -1.62 -2.18
CA LEU A 120 -9.38 -0.95 -3.47
C LEU A 120 -10.73 -0.70 -4.19
N VAL A 121 -11.57 -1.74 -4.27
CA VAL A 121 -12.88 -1.65 -4.93
C VAL A 121 -13.80 -0.67 -4.20
N LEU A 122 -13.82 -0.70 -2.87
CA LEU A 122 -14.57 0.27 -2.07
C LEU A 122 -14.07 1.69 -2.31
N GLY A 123 -12.76 1.90 -2.31
CA GLY A 123 -12.15 3.20 -2.60
C GLY A 123 -12.56 3.75 -3.97
N LEU A 124 -12.52 2.92 -5.01
CA LEU A 124 -12.99 3.28 -6.36
C LEU A 124 -14.46 3.72 -6.35
N ASN A 125 -15.32 2.99 -5.65
CA ASN A 125 -16.76 3.26 -5.65
C ASN A 125 -17.13 4.49 -4.81
N VAL A 126 -16.46 4.73 -3.69
CA VAL A 126 -16.74 5.88 -2.82
C VAL A 126 -16.65 7.20 -3.59
N LEU A 127 -15.59 7.42 -4.35
CA LEU A 127 -15.48 8.68 -5.11
C LEU A 127 -16.37 8.74 -6.35
N ARG A 128 -16.67 7.60 -6.97
CA ARG A 128 -17.63 7.55 -8.10
C ARG A 128 -19.07 7.87 -7.69
N LEU A 129 -19.41 7.68 -6.41
CA LEU A 129 -20.73 8.02 -5.87
C LEU A 129 -20.82 9.50 -5.45
N VAL A 130 -19.68 10.15 -5.20
CA VAL A 130 -19.63 11.54 -4.72
C VAL A 130 -19.43 12.53 -5.89
N PHE A 131 -18.83 12.10 -6.99
CA PHE A 131 -18.51 12.91 -8.18
C PHE A 131 -18.99 12.23 -9.48
#